data_787c1cc2880761cb6578e776b855432f
#
_entry.id   787c1cc2880761cb6578e776b855432f
#
_cell.length_a   1.000
_cell.length_b   1.000
_cell.length_c   1.000
_cell.angle_alpha   90.00
_cell.angle_beta   90.00
_cell.angle_gamma   90.00
#
_symmetry.space_group_name_H-M   'P 1'
#
loop_
_entity.id
_entity.type
_entity.pdbx_description
1 polymer ?
#
loop_
_entity_poly.entity_id
_entity_poly.type
_entity_poly.pdbx_seq_one_letter_code
_entity_poly.pdbx_strand_id
1 'polypeptide(L)'
;MNEALQIRQITDQDFAAWDNYVDKHDKGSFFHLTGWIEIANNVFGHQHHYLFATQDESVVGVLPLVEQKSRIFGHALISTPFCVYGGSVADSDDIRCKLEHAAYELGCKLKVDYVEIRDKESYQAVLPWREHCHHSTFSCAIEDTPEEILTKVKRKQRAVIRHSLKNGLQWDNSDNPDLCYDIYAESVRNLGTPVFTKKLFSTLKKTFGDRCETLIIKNDDNDAISSVLSFYYKGTVLPYYGGGKFEARSLKSNDFMYYQLMCIAQEKGCHSFDFGRSKNDSGSYKYKKIGGCKKINCITVLR
;
A
#
# COMPACT_ATOMS: atom_id res chain seq x y z
N MET A 1 -25.81 -26.72 -16.11
CA MET A 1 -25.00 -27.47 -15.12
C MET A 1 -23.96 -26.47 -14.61
N ASN A 2 -23.98 -26.12 -13.32
CA ASN A 2 -22.92 -25.24 -12.80
C ASN A 2 -21.59 -25.99 -12.93
N GLU A 3 -20.64 -25.41 -13.62
CA GLU A 3 -19.29 -25.96 -13.66
C GLU A 3 -18.67 -25.91 -12.25
N ALA A 4 -17.85 -26.90 -11.96
CA ALA A 4 -17.18 -26.97 -10.67
C ALA A 4 -16.18 -25.79 -10.52
N LEU A 5 -16.10 -25.19 -9.34
CA LEU A 5 -15.11 -24.20 -9.02
C LEU A 5 -13.69 -24.73 -9.29
N GLN A 6 -12.92 -24.02 -10.07
CA GLN A 6 -11.53 -24.33 -10.39
C GLN A 6 -10.60 -23.31 -9.74
N ILE A 7 -9.53 -23.78 -9.08
CA ILE A 7 -8.49 -22.92 -8.53
C ILE A 7 -7.15 -23.32 -9.15
N ARG A 8 -6.46 -22.37 -9.74
CA ARG A 8 -5.16 -22.56 -10.38
C ARG A 8 -4.25 -21.34 -10.22
N GLN A 9 -3.00 -21.48 -10.51
CA GLN A 9 -2.11 -20.34 -10.67
C GLN A 9 -2.42 -19.61 -11.98
N ILE A 10 -2.26 -18.29 -11.99
CA ILE A 10 -2.45 -17.48 -13.19
C ILE A 10 -1.30 -17.66 -14.17
N THR A 11 -1.58 -17.34 -15.42
CA THR A 11 -0.63 -17.14 -16.50
C THR A 11 -0.73 -15.70 -17.00
N ASP A 12 0.20 -15.27 -17.84
CA ASP A 12 0.19 -13.89 -18.40
C ASP A 12 -1.12 -13.59 -19.18
N GLN A 13 -1.77 -14.61 -19.72
CA GLN A 13 -3.07 -14.46 -20.41
C GLN A 13 -4.23 -14.07 -19.47
N ASP A 14 -4.09 -14.35 -18.19
CA ASP A 14 -5.11 -14.09 -17.18
C ASP A 14 -5.03 -12.67 -16.58
N PHE A 15 -3.96 -11.91 -16.81
CA PHE A 15 -3.71 -10.63 -16.14
C PHE A 15 -4.86 -9.63 -16.35
N ALA A 16 -5.37 -9.52 -17.57
CA ALA A 16 -6.47 -8.60 -17.85
C ALA A 16 -7.79 -9.01 -17.14
N ALA A 17 -8.10 -10.31 -17.10
CA ALA A 17 -9.28 -10.82 -16.40
C ALA A 17 -9.14 -10.65 -14.89
N TRP A 18 -7.95 -10.90 -14.33
CA TRP A 18 -7.62 -10.66 -12.92
C TRP A 18 -7.81 -9.20 -12.54
N ASP A 19 -7.13 -8.26 -13.23
CA ASP A 19 -7.19 -6.83 -12.91
C ASP A 19 -8.61 -6.28 -13.08
N ASN A 20 -9.35 -6.73 -14.10
CA ASN A 20 -10.77 -6.35 -14.27
C ASN A 20 -11.65 -6.84 -13.11
N TYR A 21 -11.43 -8.06 -12.60
CA TYR A 21 -12.12 -8.56 -11.42
C TYR A 21 -11.79 -7.72 -10.19
N VAL A 22 -10.50 -7.45 -9.93
CA VAL A 22 -10.04 -6.61 -8.83
C VAL A 22 -10.62 -5.19 -8.92
N ASP A 23 -10.66 -4.61 -10.13
CA ASP A 23 -11.20 -3.27 -10.34
C ASP A 23 -12.71 -3.19 -10.06
N LYS A 24 -13.48 -4.25 -10.34
CA LYS A 24 -14.93 -4.28 -10.13
C LYS A 24 -15.35 -4.69 -8.73
N HIS A 25 -14.55 -5.50 -8.05
CA HIS A 25 -14.90 -6.04 -6.73
C HIS A 25 -14.64 -5.01 -5.63
N ASP A 26 -15.59 -4.78 -4.71
CA ASP A 26 -15.52 -3.75 -3.67
C ASP A 26 -14.30 -3.93 -2.72
N LYS A 27 -13.92 -5.17 -2.43
CA LYS A 27 -12.75 -5.51 -1.60
C LYS A 27 -11.43 -5.47 -2.38
N GLY A 28 -11.47 -5.31 -3.71
CA GLY A 28 -10.28 -5.17 -4.54
C GLY A 28 -9.51 -3.90 -4.21
N SER A 29 -8.20 -4.02 -4.02
CA SER A 29 -7.31 -2.89 -3.69
C SER A 29 -6.17 -2.77 -4.69
N PHE A 30 -5.49 -1.64 -4.69
CA PHE A 30 -4.29 -1.41 -5.50
C PHE A 30 -3.25 -2.53 -5.37
N PHE A 31 -3.17 -3.16 -4.20
CA PHE A 31 -2.18 -4.19 -3.90
C PHE A 31 -2.54 -5.59 -4.44
N HIS A 32 -3.72 -5.73 -5.03
CA HIS A 32 -4.14 -6.97 -5.73
C HIS A 32 -3.82 -6.93 -7.22
N LEU A 33 -3.43 -5.78 -7.79
CA LEU A 33 -3.14 -5.64 -9.22
C LEU A 33 -1.94 -6.48 -9.64
N THR A 34 -2.01 -7.04 -10.86
CA THR A 34 -0.94 -7.87 -11.44
C THR A 34 0.38 -7.13 -11.63
N GLY A 35 0.36 -5.79 -11.72
CA GLY A 35 1.56 -4.97 -11.77
C GLY A 35 2.55 -5.23 -10.61
N TRP A 36 2.09 -5.74 -9.46
CA TRP A 36 2.97 -6.12 -8.35
C TRP A 36 3.82 -7.37 -8.65
N ILE A 37 3.45 -8.18 -9.65
CA ILE A 37 4.27 -9.29 -10.16
C ILE A 37 5.58 -8.76 -10.72
N GLU A 38 5.52 -7.68 -11.51
CA GLU A 38 6.73 -7.01 -12.06
C GLU A 38 7.67 -6.55 -10.94
N ILE A 39 7.10 -5.98 -9.87
CA ILE A 39 7.88 -5.54 -8.71
C ILE A 39 8.52 -6.73 -7.98
N ALA A 40 7.74 -7.78 -7.71
CA ALA A 40 8.24 -8.98 -7.03
C ALA A 40 9.38 -9.64 -7.83
N ASN A 41 9.18 -9.87 -9.13
CA ASN A 41 10.11 -10.57 -9.98
C ASN A 41 11.36 -9.73 -10.30
N ASN A 42 11.18 -8.51 -10.79
CA ASN A 42 12.26 -7.74 -11.41
C ASN A 42 13.02 -6.83 -10.45
N VAL A 43 12.39 -6.43 -9.32
CA VAL A 43 13.07 -5.62 -8.31
C VAL A 43 13.67 -6.49 -7.23
N PHE A 44 12.92 -7.50 -6.75
CA PHE A 44 13.29 -8.30 -5.60
C PHE A 44 13.74 -9.73 -5.93
N GLY A 45 13.53 -10.21 -7.16
CA GLY A 45 13.88 -11.57 -7.57
C GLY A 45 13.03 -12.64 -6.90
N HIS A 46 11.80 -12.30 -6.50
CA HIS A 46 10.86 -13.21 -5.86
C HIS A 46 9.87 -13.79 -6.87
N GLN A 47 9.57 -15.07 -6.77
CA GLN A 47 8.62 -15.76 -7.65
C GLN A 47 7.17 -15.51 -7.19
N HIS A 48 6.29 -15.16 -8.12
CA HIS A 48 4.86 -15.05 -7.85
C HIS A 48 4.15 -16.40 -8.00
N HIS A 49 3.06 -16.58 -7.23
CA HIS A 49 2.19 -17.75 -7.22
C HIS A 49 0.74 -17.32 -7.05
N TYR A 50 0.28 -16.37 -7.85
CA TYR A 50 -1.06 -15.81 -7.76
C TYR A 50 -2.12 -16.88 -8.03
N LEU A 51 -3.08 -17.06 -7.12
CA LEU A 51 -4.16 -18.03 -7.24
C LEU A 51 -5.42 -17.39 -7.81
N PHE A 52 -6.00 -18.05 -8.78
CA PHE A 52 -7.12 -17.60 -9.59
C PHE A 52 -8.27 -18.61 -9.48
N ALA A 53 -9.42 -18.18 -8.97
CA ALA A 53 -10.62 -18.99 -8.85
C ALA A 53 -11.61 -18.63 -9.95
N THR A 54 -12.04 -19.63 -10.71
CA THR A 54 -13.02 -19.48 -11.80
C THR A 54 -14.20 -20.44 -11.63
N GLN A 55 -15.36 -19.99 -12.03
CA GLN A 55 -16.58 -20.77 -12.12
C GLN A 55 -17.38 -20.31 -13.36
N ASP A 56 -17.88 -21.24 -14.19
CA ASP A 56 -18.58 -20.93 -15.44
C ASP A 56 -17.80 -19.90 -16.31
N GLU A 57 -16.46 -20.12 -16.48
CA GLU A 57 -15.52 -19.24 -17.19
C GLU A 57 -15.33 -17.83 -16.58
N SER A 58 -16.08 -17.51 -15.53
CA SER A 58 -16.00 -16.23 -14.84
C SER A 58 -15.03 -16.26 -13.68
N VAL A 59 -14.30 -15.16 -13.45
CA VAL A 59 -13.46 -14.99 -12.26
C VAL A 59 -14.36 -14.75 -11.07
N VAL A 60 -14.19 -15.55 -10.02
CA VAL A 60 -14.97 -15.46 -8.77
C VAL A 60 -14.08 -15.28 -7.53
N GLY A 61 -12.77 -15.25 -7.73
CA GLY A 61 -11.85 -14.97 -6.63
C GLY A 61 -10.39 -14.94 -7.02
N VAL A 62 -9.59 -14.18 -6.26
CA VAL A 62 -8.17 -13.97 -6.48
C VAL A 62 -7.41 -13.91 -5.16
N LEU A 63 -6.19 -14.42 -5.14
CA LEU A 63 -5.26 -14.33 -4.00
C LEU A 63 -3.83 -14.14 -4.52
N PRO A 64 -3.26 -12.93 -4.41
CA PRO A 64 -1.89 -12.67 -4.83
C PRO A 64 -0.90 -13.26 -3.82
N LEU A 65 -0.04 -14.16 -4.25
CA LEU A 65 0.97 -14.79 -3.42
C LEU A 65 2.35 -14.65 -4.05
N VAL A 66 3.35 -14.39 -3.22
CA VAL A 66 4.75 -14.27 -3.61
C VAL A 66 5.62 -15.11 -2.69
N GLU A 67 6.47 -15.94 -3.27
CA GLU A 67 7.47 -16.72 -2.56
C GLU A 67 8.68 -15.86 -2.22
N GLN A 68 8.91 -15.64 -0.94
CA GLN A 68 10.12 -14.98 -0.43
C GLN A 68 11.09 -16.03 0.09
N LYS A 69 12.26 -16.10 -0.53
CA LYS A 69 13.32 -17.02 -0.13
C LYS A 69 14.58 -16.25 0.22
N SER A 70 15.00 -16.35 1.46
CA SER A 70 16.19 -15.68 1.96
C SER A 70 17.00 -16.61 2.85
N ARG A 71 18.31 -16.58 2.69
CA ARG A 71 19.21 -17.37 3.56
C ARG A 71 19.22 -16.88 5.02
N ILE A 72 18.79 -15.64 5.25
CA ILE A 72 18.81 -15.00 6.58
C ILE A 72 17.41 -14.97 7.20
N PHE A 73 16.36 -14.72 6.39
CA PHE A 73 15.00 -14.48 6.87
C PHE A 73 14.05 -15.66 6.66
N GLY A 74 14.57 -16.81 6.17
CA GLY A 74 13.77 -18.00 5.96
C GLY A 74 13.06 -18.03 4.61
N HIS A 75 12.08 -18.91 4.49
CA HIS A 75 11.33 -19.20 3.28
C HIS A 75 9.83 -19.05 3.55
N ALA A 76 9.15 -18.13 2.91
CA ALA A 76 7.76 -17.82 3.16
C ALA A 76 6.95 -17.62 1.88
N LEU A 77 5.64 -17.90 1.95
CA LEU A 77 4.67 -17.56 0.94
C LEU A 77 3.77 -16.45 1.48
N ILE A 78 3.85 -15.25 0.92
CA ILE A 78 3.23 -14.05 1.48
C ILE A 78 2.31 -13.40 0.47
N SER A 79 1.10 -13.02 0.92
CA SER A 79 0.19 -12.25 0.09
C SER A 79 0.73 -10.83 -0.10
N THR A 80 1.17 -10.52 -1.31
CA THR A 80 1.76 -9.25 -1.76
C THR A 80 2.77 -8.68 -0.74
N PRO A 81 3.97 -9.25 -0.62
CA PRO A 81 5.02 -8.71 0.24
C PRO A 81 5.34 -7.27 -0.15
N PHE A 82 5.83 -6.48 0.80
CA PHE A 82 6.07 -5.03 0.65
C PHE A 82 4.80 -4.17 0.56
N CYS A 83 3.62 -4.79 0.56
CA CYS A 83 2.31 -4.14 0.52
C CYS A 83 1.61 -4.15 1.88
N VAL A 84 0.62 -3.27 2.01
CA VAL A 84 -0.16 -3.14 3.26
C VAL A 84 -1.23 -4.20 3.33
N TYR A 85 -1.89 -4.45 2.23
CA TYR A 85 -2.98 -5.42 2.05
C TYR A 85 -2.64 -6.36 0.89
N GLY A 86 -3.45 -7.37 0.66
CA GLY A 86 -3.27 -8.33 -0.43
C GLY A 86 -3.87 -9.69 -0.08
N GLY A 87 -4.86 -9.71 0.82
CA GLY A 87 -5.56 -10.93 1.19
C GLY A 87 -6.45 -11.47 0.08
N SER A 88 -7.30 -12.43 0.41
CA SER A 88 -8.21 -13.04 -0.56
C SER A 88 -9.34 -12.08 -0.94
N VAL A 89 -9.57 -11.88 -2.23
CA VAL A 89 -10.77 -11.22 -2.76
C VAL A 89 -11.62 -12.28 -3.44
N ALA A 90 -12.86 -12.47 -2.99
CA ALA A 90 -13.74 -13.53 -3.50
C ALA A 90 -15.21 -13.15 -3.35
N ASP A 91 -16.06 -13.66 -4.26
CA ASP A 91 -17.50 -13.41 -4.30
C ASP A 91 -18.25 -14.03 -3.12
N SER A 92 -17.63 -15.01 -2.44
CA SER A 92 -18.20 -15.64 -1.25
C SER A 92 -17.14 -16.11 -0.28
N ASP A 93 -17.54 -16.31 0.98
CA ASP A 93 -16.68 -16.86 2.02
C ASP A 93 -16.21 -18.29 1.71
N ASP A 94 -17.04 -19.10 1.04
CA ASP A 94 -16.66 -20.46 0.61
C ASP A 94 -15.52 -20.43 -0.42
N ILE A 95 -15.59 -19.54 -1.41
CA ILE A 95 -14.53 -19.37 -2.42
C ILE A 95 -13.26 -18.87 -1.77
N ARG A 96 -13.38 -17.90 -0.86
CA ARG A 96 -12.24 -17.40 -0.09
C ARG A 96 -11.55 -18.50 0.70
N CYS A 97 -12.31 -19.29 1.45
CA CYS A 97 -11.76 -20.43 2.22
C CYS A 97 -11.03 -21.43 1.33
N LYS A 98 -11.56 -21.70 0.14
CA LYS A 98 -10.92 -22.61 -0.82
C LYS A 98 -9.63 -22.03 -1.40
N LEU A 99 -9.58 -20.71 -1.69
CA LEU A 99 -8.35 -20.02 -2.10
C LEU A 99 -7.28 -20.09 -1.01
N GLU A 100 -7.65 -19.83 0.23
CA GLU A 100 -6.72 -19.88 1.37
C GLU A 100 -6.24 -21.30 1.65
N HIS A 101 -7.12 -22.32 1.48
CA HIS A 101 -6.72 -23.73 1.55
C HIS A 101 -5.72 -24.08 0.46
N ALA A 102 -5.96 -23.66 -0.78
CA ALA A 102 -5.03 -23.83 -1.89
C ALA A 102 -3.68 -23.13 -1.65
N ALA A 103 -3.69 -21.96 -1.01
CA ALA A 103 -2.46 -21.26 -0.60
C ALA A 103 -1.67 -22.06 0.44
N TYR A 104 -2.37 -22.68 1.40
CA TYR A 104 -1.75 -23.54 2.39
C TYR A 104 -1.13 -24.79 1.75
N GLU A 105 -1.86 -25.48 0.88
CA GLU A 105 -1.37 -26.67 0.15
C GLU A 105 -0.15 -26.31 -0.70
N LEU A 106 -0.18 -25.15 -1.37
CA LEU A 106 0.95 -24.62 -2.12
C LEU A 106 2.16 -24.37 -1.21
N GLY A 107 1.94 -23.78 -0.03
CA GLY A 107 2.99 -23.56 0.96
C GLY A 107 3.64 -24.88 1.41
N CYS A 108 2.84 -25.92 1.65
CA CYS A 108 3.34 -27.26 1.97
C CYS A 108 4.17 -27.85 0.81
N LYS A 109 3.69 -27.72 -0.42
CA LYS A 109 4.39 -28.19 -1.63
C LYS A 109 5.74 -27.49 -1.84
N LEU A 110 5.79 -26.17 -1.61
CA LEU A 110 6.99 -25.35 -1.69
C LEU A 110 7.91 -25.54 -0.49
N LYS A 111 7.42 -26.18 0.59
CA LYS A 111 8.14 -26.39 1.85
C LYS A 111 8.53 -25.05 2.50
N VAL A 112 7.62 -24.09 2.51
CA VAL A 112 7.84 -22.82 3.18
C VAL A 112 7.74 -22.96 4.69
N ASP A 113 8.43 -22.09 5.44
CA ASP A 113 8.38 -22.06 6.90
C ASP A 113 7.00 -21.58 7.38
N TYR A 114 6.36 -20.68 6.64
CA TYR A 114 5.01 -20.18 6.90
C TYR A 114 4.33 -19.58 5.65
N VAL A 115 3.00 -19.52 5.71
CA VAL A 115 2.15 -18.77 4.77
C VAL A 115 1.57 -17.55 5.50
N GLU A 116 1.68 -16.36 4.92
CA GLU A 116 1.17 -15.11 5.48
C GLU A 116 0.13 -14.48 4.54
N ILE A 117 -1.09 -14.24 5.05
CA ILE A 117 -2.15 -13.53 4.34
C ILE A 117 -2.44 -12.22 5.10
N ARG A 118 -2.47 -11.09 4.37
CA ARG A 118 -2.62 -9.74 4.91
C ARG A 118 -3.98 -9.18 4.55
N ASP A 119 -4.89 -9.20 5.50
CA ASP A 119 -6.24 -8.69 5.32
C ASP A 119 -6.48 -7.32 5.99
N LYS A 120 -7.44 -6.60 5.45
CA LYS A 120 -7.92 -5.32 5.99
C LYS A 120 -8.98 -5.52 7.08
N GLU A 121 -9.67 -6.64 7.06
CA GLU A 121 -10.78 -6.95 7.94
C GLU A 121 -10.58 -8.31 8.61
N SER A 122 -11.04 -8.43 9.87
CA SER A 122 -11.14 -9.73 10.55
C SER A 122 -12.30 -10.52 9.99
N TYR A 123 -12.07 -11.79 9.77
CA TYR A 123 -13.11 -12.75 9.41
C TYR A 123 -12.88 -14.05 10.15
N GLN A 124 -13.93 -14.85 10.29
CA GLN A 124 -13.81 -16.15 10.92
C GLN A 124 -13.09 -17.11 9.97
N ALA A 125 -11.80 -17.33 10.23
CA ALA A 125 -11.00 -18.27 9.45
C ALA A 125 -11.52 -19.71 9.67
N VAL A 126 -11.73 -20.45 8.58
CA VAL A 126 -12.11 -21.86 8.63
C VAL A 126 -10.89 -22.74 8.92
N LEU A 127 -9.71 -22.30 8.53
CA LEU A 127 -8.44 -22.97 8.82
C LEU A 127 -7.88 -22.50 10.16
N PRO A 128 -7.07 -23.33 10.85
CA PRO A 128 -6.44 -22.96 12.12
C PRO A 128 -5.28 -21.99 11.91
N TRP A 129 -5.61 -20.83 11.32
CA TRP A 129 -4.68 -19.72 11.15
C TRP A 129 -4.47 -18.99 12.50
N ARG A 130 -3.26 -18.52 12.74
CA ARG A 130 -2.97 -17.63 13.87
C ARG A 130 -3.11 -16.19 13.43
N GLU A 131 -4.03 -15.47 14.04
CA GLU A 131 -4.20 -14.04 13.80
C GLU A 131 -3.18 -13.20 14.57
N HIS A 132 -2.56 -12.26 13.88
CA HIS A 132 -1.65 -11.27 14.47
C HIS A 132 -2.11 -9.85 14.12
N CYS A 133 -2.45 -9.06 15.15
CA CYS A 133 -2.91 -7.67 15.03
C CYS A 133 -1.84 -6.66 15.46
N HIS A 134 -0.62 -6.78 14.94
CA HIS A 134 0.47 -5.87 15.32
C HIS A 134 0.46 -4.52 14.60
N HIS A 135 -0.38 -4.37 13.60
CA HIS A 135 -0.46 -3.19 12.77
C HIS A 135 -1.87 -2.64 12.68
N SER A 136 -1.95 -1.34 12.44
CA SER A 136 -3.20 -0.65 12.12
C SER A 136 -3.00 0.25 10.91
N THR A 137 -4.04 0.40 10.10
CA THR A 137 -4.10 1.43 9.07
C THR A 137 -4.94 2.60 9.53
N PHE A 138 -4.76 3.74 8.87
CA PHE A 138 -5.50 4.96 9.16
C PHE A 138 -6.01 5.54 7.85
N SER A 139 -7.31 5.72 7.75
CA SER A 139 -7.93 6.38 6.60
C SER A 139 -8.85 7.50 7.03
N CYS A 140 -8.97 8.53 6.22
CA CYS A 140 -9.91 9.62 6.40
C CYS A 140 -10.55 10.01 5.06
N ALA A 141 -11.74 10.59 5.15
CA ALA A 141 -12.35 11.22 3.98
C ALA A 141 -11.53 12.46 3.60
N ILE A 142 -11.51 12.75 2.32
CA ILE A 142 -11.04 14.03 1.78
C ILE A 142 -12.28 14.90 1.62
N GLU A 143 -12.26 16.10 2.22
CA GLU A 143 -13.35 17.08 2.13
C GLU A 143 -13.30 17.81 0.79
N ASP A 144 -14.39 18.51 0.45
CA ASP A 144 -14.60 19.10 -0.87
C ASP A 144 -13.72 20.34 -1.15
N THR A 145 -13.20 20.99 -0.10
CA THR A 145 -12.35 22.17 -0.23
C THR A 145 -11.10 22.09 0.64
N PRO A 146 -9.99 22.75 0.24
CA PRO A 146 -8.78 22.84 1.06
C PRO A 146 -9.03 23.37 2.49
N GLU A 147 -9.95 24.32 2.66
CA GLU A 147 -10.33 24.89 3.95
C GLU A 147 -11.02 23.86 4.83
N GLU A 148 -11.92 23.05 4.26
CA GLU A 148 -12.60 21.98 4.97
C GLU A 148 -11.63 20.87 5.35
N ILE A 149 -10.73 20.45 4.43
CA ILE A 149 -9.63 19.51 4.72
C ILE A 149 -8.86 19.99 5.95
N LEU A 150 -8.43 21.27 5.96
CA LEU A 150 -7.69 21.84 7.07
C LEU A 150 -8.52 21.88 8.36
N THR A 151 -9.83 22.14 8.27
CA THR A 151 -10.73 22.26 9.42
C THR A 151 -10.99 20.92 10.08
N LYS A 152 -11.04 19.82 9.33
CA LYS A 152 -11.21 18.46 9.85
C LYS A 152 -10.01 17.94 10.64
N VAL A 153 -8.82 18.45 10.32
CA VAL A 153 -7.61 18.07 11.07
C VAL A 153 -7.70 18.55 12.51
N LYS A 154 -7.26 17.74 13.47
CA LYS A 154 -7.27 18.10 14.90
C LYS A 154 -6.55 19.42 15.16
N ARG A 155 -7.06 20.20 16.12
CA ARG A 155 -6.60 21.58 16.42
C ARG A 155 -5.07 21.72 16.50
N LYS A 156 -4.40 20.78 17.20
CA LYS A 156 -2.93 20.81 17.35
C LYS A 156 -2.23 20.67 16.00
N GLN A 157 -2.64 19.70 15.20
CA GLN A 157 -2.04 19.43 13.89
C GLN A 157 -2.35 20.54 12.88
N ARG A 158 -3.58 21.09 12.92
CA ARG A 158 -4.00 22.22 12.11
C ARG A 158 -3.11 23.45 12.36
N ALA A 159 -2.72 23.70 13.61
CA ALA A 159 -1.80 24.80 13.93
C ALA A 159 -0.42 24.58 13.30
N VAL A 160 0.06 23.33 13.27
CA VAL A 160 1.33 22.99 12.61
C VAL A 160 1.25 23.20 11.09
N ILE A 161 0.17 22.74 10.45
CA ILE A 161 -0.05 22.95 9.01
C ILE A 161 -0.13 24.45 8.70
N ARG A 162 -0.92 25.24 9.47
CA ARG A 162 -1.00 26.70 9.28
C ARG A 162 0.36 27.40 9.43
N HIS A 163 1.20 26.87 10.31
CA HIS A 163 2.56 27.38 10.43
C HIS A 163 3.40 27.05 9.20
N SER A 164 3.34 25.80 8.72
CA SER A 164 4.10 25.36 7.55
C SER A 164 3.73 26.14 6.28
N LEU A 165 2.45 26.52 6.12
CA LEU A 165 1.97 27.34 5.01
C LEU A 165 2.61 28.77 4.95
N LYS A 166 3.26 29.20 6.03
CA LYS A 166 3.94 30.52 6.12
C LYS A 166 5.46 30.40 5.96
N ASN A 167 5.99 29.22 5.80
CA ASN A 167 7.44 28.97 5.77
C ASN A 167 8.04 28.95 4.36
N GLY A 168 7.38 29.59 3.38
CA GLY A 168 7.89 29.71 2.03
C GLY A 168 7.99 28.38 1.27
N LEU A 169 7.35 27.33 1.76
CA LEU A 169 7.38 26.01 1.14
C LEU A 169 6.62 26.02 -0.19
N GLN A 170 7.24 25.42 -1.20
CA GLN A 170 6.65 25.19 -2.51
C GLN A 170 6.52 23.68 -2.76
N TRP A 171 5.60 23.32 -3.64
CA TRP A 171 5.42 21.93 -4.04
C TRP A 171 5.57 21.78 -5.55
N ASP A 172 6.05 20.61 -5.96
CA ASP A 172 6.32 20.26 -7.34
C ASP A 172 5.86 18.80 -7.55
N ASN A 173 4.91 18.62 -8.47
CA ASN A 173 4.40 17.33 -8.89
C ASN A 173 4.92 16.91 -10.28
N SER A 174 6.07 17.40 -10.68
CA SER A 174 6.72 17.10 -11.96
C SER A 174 7.08 15.62 -12.17
N ASP A 175 6.70 14.77 -11.20
CA ASP A 175 6.81 13.33 -11.27
C ASP A 175 8.25 12.83 -11.47
N ASN A 176 9.07 13.12 -10.48
CA ASN A 176 10.48 12.75 -10.46
C ASN A 176 10.75 11.63 -9.43
N PRO A 177 10.62 10.34 -9.81
CA PRO A 177 10.83 9.21 -8.90
C PRO A 177 12.27 9.10 -8.39
N ASP A 178 13.25 9.55 -9.14
CA ASP A 178 14.66 9.52 -8.75
C ASP A 178 14.95 10.50 -7.62
N LEU A 179 14.50 11.75 -7.73
CA LEU A 179 14.63 12.76 -6.68
C LEU A 179 13.80 12.36 -5.44
N CYS A 180 12.61 11.83 -5.64
CA CYS A 180 11.77 11.31 -4.56
C CYS A 180 12.50 10.20 -3.79
N TYR A 181 13.12 9.27 -4.50
CA TYR A 181 13.92 8.20 -3.89
C TYR A 181 15.10 8.76 -3.08
N ASP A 182 15.85 9.71 -3.61
CA ASP A 182 17.05 10.24 -2.94
C ASP A 182 16.69 10.87 -1.58
N ILE A 183 15.60 11.64 -1.51
CA ILE A 183 15.07 12.22 -0.27
C ILE A 183 14.55 11.13 0.69
N TYR A 184 13.76 10.17 0.17
CA TYR A 184 13.26 9.04 0.94
C TYR A 184 14.40 8.22 1.53
N ALA A 185 15.43 7.90 0.74
CA ALA A 185 16.57 7.09 1.15
C ALA A 185 17.37 7.76 2.27
N GLU A 186 17.58 9.08 2.20
CA GLU A 186 18.21 9.85 3.25
C GLU A 186 17.37 9.81 4.54
N SER A 187 16.07 10.04 4.44
CA SER A 187 15.15 10.02 5.58
C SER A 187 15.14 8.67 6.30
N VAL A 188 15.04 7.57 5.55
CA VAL A 188 14.98 6.20 6.09
C VAL A 188 16.31 5.79 6.72
N ARG A 189 17.43 6.15 6.10
CA ARG A 189 18.79 5.93 6.64
C ARG A 189 18.98 6.65 7.98
N ASN A 190 18.50 7.91 8.08
CA ASN A 190 18.55 8.69 9.31
C ASN A 190 17.70 8.07 10.44
N LEU A 191 16.74 7.21 10.10
CA LEU A 191 15.96 6.43 11.07
C LEU A 191 16.58 5.07 11.41
N GLY A 192 17.73 4.73 10.84
CA GLY A 192 18.42 3.46 11.08
C GLY A 192 17.72 2.24 10.42
N THR A 193 16.91 2.46 9.42
CA THR A 193 16.17 1.40 8.72
C THR A 193 16.85 1.10 7.37
N PRO A 194 16.97 -0.16 6.94
CA PRO A 194 17.43 -0.50 5.59
C PRO A 194 16.59 0.18 4.51
N VAL A 195 17.26 0.69 3.48
CA VAL A 195 16.64 1.40 2.36
C VAL A 195 16.39 0.43 1.21
N PHE A 196 15.24 0.50 0.57
CA PHE A 196 14.98 -0.22 -0.68
C PHE A 196 15.88 0.28 -1.82
N THR A 197 16.04 -0.54 -2.85
CA THR A 197 16.81 -0.16 -4.03
C THR A 197 16.15 0.98 -4.81
N LYS A 198 16.93 1.86 -5.43
CA LYS A 198 16.44 2.95 -6.30
C LYS A 198 15.59 2.43 -7.47
N LYS A 199 15.92 1.24 -7.98
CA LYS A 199 15.16 0.54 -9.02
C LYS A 199 13.68 0.35 -8.66
N LEU A 200 13.33 0.27 -7.35
CA LEU A 200 11.94 0.13 -6.93
C LEU A 200 11.09 1.31 -7.39
N PHE A 201 11.55 2.54 -7.19
CA PHE A 201 10.78 3.76 -7.50
C PHE A 201 10.55 3.92 -9.00
N SER A 202 11.60 3.75 -9.79
CA SER A 202 11.49 3.82 -11.26
C SER A 202 10.63 2.70 -11.83
N THR A 203 10.71 1.47 -11.27
CA THR A 203 9.87 0.36 -11.70
C THR A 203 8.41 0.58 -11.31
N LEU A 204 8.11 1.06 -10.10
CA LEU A 204 6.76 1.41 -9.68
C LEU A 204 6.11 2.42 -10.64
N LYS A 205 6.84 3.50 -10.98
CA LYS A 205 6.35 4.50 -11.92
C LYS A 205 6.11 3.90 -13.31
N LYS A 206 7.06 3.12 -13.82
CA LYS A 206 6.93 2.47 -15.12
C LYS A 206 5.72 1.51 -15.17
N THR A 207 5.51 0.73 -14.10
CA THR A 207 4.47 -0.29 -14.05
C THR A 207 3.07 0.28 -13.87
N PHE A 208 2.93 1.28 -13.00
CA PHE A 208 1.62 1.80 -12.63
C PHE A 208 1.24 3.13 -13.30
N GLY A 209 2.16 3.75 -14.03
CA GLY A 209 1.89 4.96 -14.82
C GLY A 209 1.26 6.08 -14.00
N ASP A 210 0.09 6.57 -14.44
CA ASP A 210 -0.64 7.67 -13.78
C ASP A 210 -1.24 7.29 -12.43
N ARG A 211 -1.25 5.99 -12.08
CA ARG A 211 -1.64 5.52 -10.74
C ARG A 211 -0.51 5.64 -9.71
N CYS A 212 0.69 6.07 -10.13
CA CYS A 212 1.87 6.22 -9.27
C CYS A 212 2.51 7.57 -9.54
N GLU A 213 2.46 8.48 -8.57
CA GLU A 213 2.97 9.85 -8.70
C GLU A 213 3.87 10.24 -7.54
N THR A 214 4.74 11.21 -7.79
CA THR A 214 5.62 11.78 -6.78
C THR A 214 5.28 13.24 -6.52
N LEU A 215 5.31 13.63 -5.24
CA LEU A 215 5.21 15.02 -4.78
C LEU A 215 6.51 15.40 -4.09
N ILE A 216 7.12 16.48 -4.53
CA ILE A 216 8.36 17.02 -3.97
C ILE A 216 8.05 18.36 -3.29
N ILE A 217 8.57 18.57 -2.09
CA ILE A 217 8.48 19.86 -1.39
C ILE A 217 9.85 20.51 -1.38
N LYS A 218 9.85 21.79 -1.77
CA LYS A 218 11.03 22.65 -1.84
C LYS A 218 10.95 23.77 -0.81
N ASN A 219 12.10 24.24 -0.35
CA ASN A 219 12.23 25.45 0.48
C ASN A 219 12.36 26.71 -0.39
N ASP A 220 12.53 27.88 0.23
CA ASP A 220 12.71 29.18 -0.46
C ASP A 220 13.97 29.23 -1.34
N ASP A 221 14.99 28.43 -1.02
CA ASP A 221 16.21 28.29 -1.82
C ASP A 221 16.03 27.33 -3.00
N ASN A 222 14.82 26.83 -3.25
CA ASN A 222 14.47 25.82 -4.25
C ASN A 222 15.12 24.45 -4.02
N ASP A 223 15.60 24.17 -2.81
CA ASP A 223 16.13 22.86 -2.41
C ASP A 223 14.99 21.90 -2.11
N ALA A 224 15.05 20.69 -2.68
CA ALA A 224 14.10 19.63 -2.40
C ALA A 224 14.38 19.03 -1.02
N ILE A 225 13.42 19.16 -0.09
CA ILE A 225 13.58 18.81 1.34
C ILE A 225 12.66 17.71 1.85
N SER A 226 11.50 17.49 1.19
CA SER A 226 10.61 16.36 1.50
C SER A 226 10.02 15.80 0.22
N SER A 227 9.64 14.54 0.25
CA SER A 227 8.98 13.90 -0.89
C SER A 227 8.09 12.75 -0.45
N VAL A 228 7.10 12.43 -1.30
CA VAL A 228 6.29 11.23 -1.17
C VAL A 228 5.94 10.67 -2.54
N LEU A 229 6.11 9.36 -2.70
CA LEU A 229 5.54 8.58 -3.79
C LEU A 229 4.19 8.04 -3.31
N SER A 230 3.15 8.29 -4.09
CA SER A 230 1.77 7.95 -3.76
C SER A 230 1.11 7.13 -4.87
N PHE A 231 0.18 6.27 -4.47
CA PHE A 231 -0.67 5.53 -5.41
C PHE A 231 -2.08 6.08 -5.39
N TYR A 232 -2.73 6.05 -6.57
CA TYR A 232 -4.12 6.47 -6.78
C TYR A 232 -4.95 5.30 -7.30
N TYR A 233 -6.00 4.94 -6.56
CA TYR A 233 -6.83 3.80 -6.92
C TYR A 233 -8.24 3.92 -6.35
N LYS A 234 -9.27 3.75 -7.19
CA LYS A 234 -10.69 3.79 -6.79
C LYS A 234 -11.04 5.01 -5.91
N GLY A 235 -10.61 6.21 -6.33
CA GLY A 235 -10.88 7.44 -5.58
C GLY A 235 -10.15 7.54 -4.24
N THR A 236 -9.14 6.71 -4.02
CA THR A 236 -8.29 6.73 -2.82
C THR A 236 -6.85 7.09 -3.20
N VAL A 237 -6.25 8.02 -2.48
CA VAL A 237 -4.81 8.28 -2.52
C VAL A 237 -4.10 7.57 -1.36
N LEU A 238 -3.00 6.89 -1.66
CA LEU A 238 -2.19 6.12 -0.72
C LEU A 238 -0.76 6.67 -0.72
N PRO A 239 -0.37 7.60 0.18
CA PRO A 239 1.02 7.98 0.35
C PRO A 239 1.82 6.80 0.87
N TYR A 240 2.84 6.39 0.13
CA TYR A 240 3.45 5.09 0.39
C TYR A 240 4.92 5.17 0.80
N TYR A 241 5.77 5.79 -0.01
CA TYR A 241 7.18 5.98 0.30
C TYR A 241 7.46 7.47 0.42
N GLY A 242 7.54 7.96 1.65
CA GLY A 242 7.76 9.39 1.90
C GLY A 242 8.74 9.64 3.03
N GLY A 243 9.33 10.82 3.01
CA GLY A 243 10.25 11.27 4.02
C GLY A 243 10.70 12.71 3.82
N GLY A 244 11.52 13.19 4.75
CA GLY A 244 12.11 14.51 4.68
C GLY A 244 13.52 14.50 5.20
N LYS A 245 14.37 15.36 4.66
CA LYS A 245 15.71 15.65 5.12
C LYS A 245 15.67 16.28 6.53
N PHE A 246 16.81 16.46 7.12
CA PHE A 246 16.90 16.99 8.50
C PHE A 246 16.27 18.38 8.61
N GLU A 247 16.54 19.29 7.67
CA GLU A 247 16.02 20.66 7.63
C GLU A 247 14.49 20.74 7.46
N ALA A 248 13.88 19.74 6.83
CA ALA A 248 12.43 19.64 6.67
C ALA A 248 11.66 19.69 8.01
N ARG A 249 12.30 19.30 9.11
CA ARG A 249 11.67 19.27 10.44
C ARG A 249 11.39 20.66 10.98
N SER A 250 12.34 21.60 10.85
CA SER A 250 12.19 22.98 11.32
C SER A 250 11.08 23.70 10.55
N LEU A 251 10.97 23.45 9.25
CA LEU A 251 9.99 24.04 8.34
C LEU A 251 8.62 23.36 8.39
N LYS A 252 8.48 22.23 9.12
CA LYS A 252 7.25 21.41 9.16
C LYS A 252 6.84 20.91 7.77
N SER A 253 7.83 20.62 6.93
CA SER A 253 7.63 20.27 5.53
C SER A 253 6.79 19.00 5.32
N ASN A 254 6.90 17.98 6.21
CA ASN A 254 6.07 16.79 6.11
C ASN A 254 4.57 17.09 6.34
N ASP A 255 4.24 18.01 7.25
CA ASP A 255 2.85 18.41 7.50
C ASP A 255 2.29 19.19 6.32
N PHE A 256 3.09 20.07 5.72
CA PHE A 256 2.78 20.76 4.46
C PHE A 256 2.55 19.75 3.33
N MET A 257 3.47 18.80 3.16
CA MET A 257 3.43 17.77 2.11
C MET A 257 2.14 16.95 2.15
N TYR A 258 1.77 16.42 3.31
CA TYR A 258 0.54 15.63 3.42
C TYR A 258 -0.72 16.48 3.21
N TYR A 259 -0.72 17.72 3.65
CA TYR A 259 -1.83 18.65 3.38
C TYR A 259 -1.94 18.95 1.88
N GLN A 260 -0.85 19.29 1.20
CA GLN A 260 -0.85 19.51 -0.24
C GLN A 260 -1.25 18.25 -1.02
N LEU A 261 -0.78 17.08 -0.59
CA LEU A 261 -1.20 15.83 -1.22
C LEU A 261 -2.72 15.60 -1.11
N MET A 262 -3.34 15.96 0.02
CA MET A 262 -4.80 15.88 0.17
C MET A 262 -5.52 16.85 -0.77
N CYS A 263 -5.03 18.07 -0.91
CA CYS A 263 -5.59 19.07 -1.85
C CYS A 263 -5.46 18.60 -3.30
N ILE A 264 -4.29 18.11 -3.72
CA ILE A 264 -4.06 17.57 -5.07
C ILE A 264 -4.97 16.36 -5.32
N ALA A 265 -5.11 15.47 -4.33
CA ALA A 265 -5.99 14.31 -4.45
C ALA A 265 -7.47 14.70 -4.58
N GLN A 266 -7.90 15.75 -3.86
CA GLN A 266 -9.24 16.32 -3.98
C GLN A 266 -9.49 16.86 -5.40
N GLU A 267 -8.56 17.62 -5.96
CA GLU A 267 -8.63 18.13 -7.33
C GLU A 267 -8.70 16.99 -8.38
N LYS A 268 -8.11 15.82 -8.08
CA LYS A 268 -8.19 14.60 -8.89
C LYS A 268 -9.46 13.79 -8.66
N GLY A 269 -10.40 14.26 -7.84
CA GLY A 269 -11.65 13.58 -7.52
C GLY A 269 -11.50 12.42 -6.53
N CYS A 270 -10.41 12.34 -5.78
CA CYS A 270 -10.30 11.38 -4.69
C CYS A 270 -11.15 11.82 -3.51
N HIS A 271 -11.81 10.85 -2.89
CA HIS A 271 -12.66 11.04 -1.71
C HIS A 271 -12.08 10.40 -0.44
N SER A 272 -10.98 9.67 -0.55
CA SER A 272 -10.36 8.96 0.57
C SER A 272 -8.83 9.10 0.55
N PHE A 273 -8.27 9.23 1.76
CA PHE A 273 -6.83 9.28 2.02
C PHE A 273 -6.46 8.13 2.96
N ASP A 274 -5.68 7.15 2.47
CA ASP A 274 -5.24 6.00 3.25
C ASP A 274 -3.74 6.12 3.57
N PHE A 275 -3.42 6.45 4.81
CA PHE A 275 -2.04 6.56 5.30
C PHE A 275 -1.28 5.23 5.35
N GLY A 276 -1.93 4.13 5.02
CA GLY A 276 -1.34 2.80 5.07
C GLY A 276 -1.02 2.32 6.48
N ARG A 277 -0.40 1.16 6.53
CA ARG A 277 -0.11 0.41 7.75
C ARG A 277 0.94 1.09 8.62
N SER A 278 0.75 1.05 9.92
CA SER A 278 1.76 1.40 10.93
C SER A 278 1.79 0.35 12.02
N LYS A 279 3.00 0.04 12.51
CA LYS A 279 3.15 -0.79 13.70
C LYS A 279 2.50 -0.07 14.89
N ASN A 280 1.71 -0.78 15.66
CA ASN A 280 1.05 -0.23 16.85
C ASN A 280 2.09 0.41 17.77
N ASP A 281 1.74 1.56 18.36
CA ASP A 281 2.56 2.37 19.28
C ASP A 281 3.84 2.99 18.71
N SER A 282 4.10 2.85 17.40
CA SER A 282 5.21 3.53 16.73
C SER A 282 5.00 5.04 16.60
N GLY A 283 6.05 5.78 16.23
CA GLY A 283 5.97 7.22 15.96
C GLY A 283 5.00 7.53 14.81
N SER A 284 5.03 6.76 13.73
CA SER A 284 4.11 6.89 12.60
C SER A 284 2.66 6.60 12.99
N TYR A 285 2.41 5.62 13.85
CA TYR A 285 1.08 5.35 14.41
C TYR A 285 0.54 6.56 15.19
N LYS A 286 1.38 7.14 16.07
CA LYS A 286 1.00 8.33 16.86
C LYS A 286 0.69 9.53 15.97
N TYR A 287 1.49 9.76 14.92
CA TYR A 287 1.28 10.84 13.95
C TYR A 287 -0.06 10.68 13.23
N LYS A 288 -0.35 9.51 12.67
CA LYS A 288 -1.59 9.22 11.93
C LYS A 288 -2.83 9.31 12.83
N LYS A 289 -2.74 8.87 14.09
CA LYS A 289 -3.82 9.00 15.07
C LYS A 289 -4.18 10.46 15.38
N ILE A 290 -3.22 11.37 15.31
CA ILE A 290 -3.43 12.81 15.53
C ILE A 290 -4.18 13.45 14.36
N GLY A 291 -4.04 12.94 13.14
CA GLY A 291 -4.68 13.45 11.92
C GLY A 291 -6.21 13.35 11.87
N GLY A 292 -6.85 12.72 12.86
CA GLY A 292 -8.33 12.58 12.89
C GLY A 292 -8.86 11.41 12.08
N CYS A 293 -7.97 10.57 11.53
CA CYS A 293 -8.33 9.44 10.70
C CYS A 293 -8.95 8.28 11.49
N LYS A 294 -9.83 7.52 10.84
CA LYS A 294 -10.40 6.28 11.38
C LYS A 294 -9.32 5.21 11.42
N LYS A 295 -9.14 4.60 12.59
CA LYS A 295 -8.27 3.44 12.77
C LYS A 295 -8.97 2.18 12.29
N ILE A 296 -8.28 1.35 11.49
CA ILE A 296 -8.68 0.02 11.10
C ILE A 296 -7.55 -0.94 11.50
N ASN A 297 -7.85 -2.04 12.17
CA ASN A 297 -6.83 -3.04 12.49
C ASN A 297 -6.47 -3.82 11.23
N CYS A 298 -5.16 -3.95 10.96
CA CYS A 298 -4.69 -4.85 9.91
C CYS A 298 -4.45 -6.24 10.51
N ILE A 299 -5.02 -7.24 9.89
CA ILE A 299 -4.91 -8.61 10.32
C ILE A 299 -3.92 -9.34 9.42
N THR A 300 -3.02 -10.04 10.06
CA THR A 300 -2.10 -10.97 9.41
C THR A 300 -2.44 -12.36 9.91
N VAL A 301 -2.76 -13.26 9.01
CA VAL A 301 -2.99 -14.67 9.31
C VAL A 301 -1.75 -15.45 8.93
N LEU A 302 -1.25 -16.28 9.87
CA LEU A 302 -0.03 -17.07 9.72
C LEU A 302 -0.33 -18.55 9.96
N ARG A 303 0.29 -19.41 9.17
CA ARG A 303 0.32 -20.84 9.39
C ARG A 303 1.66 -21.43 8.99
#